data_e18b0deea1269c1c96ad375633ad0790
#
_entry.id   e18b0deea1269c1c96ad375633ad0790
#
_cell.length_a   1.000
_cell.length_b   1.000
_cell.length_c   1.000
_cell.angle_alpha   90.00
_cell.angle_beta   90.00
_cell.angle_gamma   90.00
#
_symmetry.space_group_name_H-M   'P 1'
#
loop_
_entity.id
_entity.type
_entity.pdbx_description
1 polymer ?
#
loop_
_entity_poly.entity_id
_entity_poly.type
_entity_poly.pdbx_seq_one_letter_code
_entity_poly.pdbx_strand_id
1 'polypeptide(L)'
;MSFLQQLQSYSGNTPLNRRRALLGLSLLTLTACSRSAKPEAASNVAYYTCTMHPFVRSQDPGGHCPVCGMSLVPVYKSDAPKPDSNSTTNAAPAAAAASVDGSGMVTIAPERLQQIGVTTEIVTKRTLPHILRAPARTEIDESSLRDINVKAGAGYVTKLYANSEGMSFRKGQPLMTVLCEGWLQTQIDYIKAYRAWKRSPLVSPNNSIALDNQLELMRARIRVWDLSQDQIEGLEKFALSTNEIDLRTGHGLSGSFDLLAPFDCYVHEKKAIEGMRFEAGQSLLVLADHSRVWIVAQFPENQAMYVNIGQKMTVTFPSMPEHKITGEVSFIDPHVDEQQRRIMARIVISDEGHMFHPGLFAEVFGNVPGSESLTISTGAVVPTGSKYIAFVDHGGGKFEPRQIEIGAHSGDYYEVVSGLSEGERVVSSANFLIDAESRIQGVLKTWGDQP
;
A
#
# COMPACT_ATOMS: atom_id res chain seq x y z
N MET A 1 10.53 28.98 42.84
CA MET A 1 9.97 30.22 42.27
C MET A 1 9.74 29.89 40.81
N SER A 2 8.73 29.48 40.51
CA SER A 2 7.28 29.68 40.30
C SER A 2 7.01 29.88 38.81
N PHE A 3 6.43 28.82 38.25
CA PHE A 3 6.03 28.57 36.85
C PHE A 3 4.80 29.42 36.38
N LEU A 4 4.51 30.52 37.06
CA LEU A 4 3.30 31.31 36.86
C LEU A 4 3.48 32.71 36.29
N GLN A 5 4.66 33.01 35.66
CA GLN A 5 4.92 34.34 35.11
C GLN A 5 5.13 34.39 33.58
N GLN A 6 4.77 33.36 32.84
CA GLN A 6 4.93 33.32 31.38
C GLN A 6 3.66 33.22 30.54
N LEU A 7 2.51 33.54 31.12
CA LEU A 7 1.20 33.51 30.42
C LEU A 7 0.52 34.90 30.31
N GLN A 8 1.29 36.00 30.24
CA GLN A 8 0.72 37.35 30.12
C GLN A 8 1.29 38.18 28.95
N SER A 9 1.51 37.58 27.78
CA SER A 9 1.83 38.41 26.60
C SER A 9 1.33 37.76 25.29
N TYR A 10 0.04 37.53 25.16
CA TYR A 10 -0.61 37.35 23.85
C TYR A 10 -2.07 37.84 23.93
N SER A 11 -2.26 39.17 23.98
CA SER A 11 -3.53 39.80 23.64
C SER A 11 -3.30 40.64 22.38
N GLY A 12 -3.42 40.01 21.21
CA GLY A 12 -3.44 40.67 19.93
C GLY A 12 -4.88 40.91 19.48
N ASN A 13 -5.29 42.15 19.46
CA ASN A 13 -6.52 42.72 18.92
C ASN A 13 -6.81 42.25 17.49
N THR A 14 -7.94 41.58 17.26
CA THR A 14 -8.57 41.49 15.94
C THR A 14 -9.88 42.29 15.94
N PRO A 15 -10.10 43.20 14.96
CA PRO A 15 -11.30 44.03 14.92
C PRO A 15 -12.52 43.23 14.48
N LEU A 16 -13.56 43.23 15.32
CA LEU A 16 -14.88 42.71 14.99
C LEU A 16 -15.49 43.49 13.82
N ASN A 17 -15.83 42.78 12.80
CA ASN A 17 -16.44 43.23 11.57
C ASN A 17 -17.90 43.68 11.84
N ARG A 18 -18.13 45.03 11.86
CA ARG A 18 -19.40 45.72 12.16
C ARG A 18 -20.55 45.45 11.17
N ARG A 19 -20.45 44.50 10.25
CA ARG A 19 -21.47 44.24 9.24
C ARG A 19 -22.45 43.09 9.54
N ARG A 20 -22.36 42.43 10.70
CA ARG A 20 -23.27 41.31 11.06
C ARG A 20 -24.25 41.62 12.18
N ALA A 21 -24.31 42.84 12.71
CA ALA A 21 -25.18 43.25 13.82
C ALA A 21 -26.42 44.03 13.40
N LEU A 22 -26.73 44.18 12.10
CA LEU A 22 -27.87 44.98 11.61
C LEU A 22 -28.94 44.18 10.85
N LEU A 23 -28.97 42.86 10.96
CA LEU A 23 -30.01 41.99 10.35
C LEU A 23 -30.87 41.23 11.35
N GLY A 24 -30.85 41.61 12.59
CA GLY A 24 -31.58 40.94 13.69
C GLY A 24 -32.76 41.68 14.30
N LEU A 25 -33.20 42.83 13.76
CA LEU A 25 -34.25 43.62 14.42
C LEU A 25 -35.24 44.30 13.45
N SER A 26 -35.88 43.52 12.55
CA SER A 26 -37.05 44.01 11.81
C SER A 26 -37.87 42.87 11.21
N LEU A 27 -38.46 42.03 12.05
CA LEU A 27 -39.53 41.11 11.63
C LEU A 27 -40.50 40.82 12.76
N LEU A 28 -41.15 41.86 13.24
CA LEU A 28 -42.34 41.76 14.06
C LEU A 28 -43.26 42.93 13.68
N THR A 29 -44.17 42.66 12.78
CA THR A 29 -45.52 43.20 12.58
C THR A 29 -45.88 43.05 11.10
N LEU A 30 -46.72 42.08 10.81
CA LEU A 30 -47.84 42.19 9.86
C LEU A 30 -48.51 40.81 9.74
N THR A 31 -49.32 40.49 10.77
CA THR A 31 -50.40 39.51 10.60
C THR A 31 -51.53 40.21 9.86
N ALA A 32 -51.61 39.96 8.57
CA ALA A 32 -52.79 40.26 7.77
C ALA A 32 -53.28 38.98 7.11
N CYS A 33 -54.49 38.58 7.47
CA CYS A 33 -55.23 37.49 6.88
C CYS A 33 -55.29 37.57 5.36
N SER A 34 -54.72 36.57 4.66
CA SER A 34 -55.21 36.21 3.35
C SER A 34 -55.66 34.74 3.39
N ARG A 35 -56.96 34.52 3.44
CA ARG A 35 -57.56 33.22 3.13
C ARG A 35 -57.15 32.86 1.73
N SER A 36 -56.17 31.97 1.59
CA SER A 36 -55.86 31.26 0.35
C SER A 36 -57.02 30.32 0.10
N ALA A 37 -57.81 30.59 -0.91
CA ALA A 37 -58.84 29.70 -1.42
C ALA A 37 -58.13 28.39 -1.88
N LYS A 38 -58.55 27.29 -1.27
CA LYS A 38 -58.23 25.95 -1.71
C LYS A 38 -58.82 25.77 -3.10
N PRO A 39 -58.05 25.46 -4.14
CA PRO A 39 -58.64 25.18 -5.45
C PRO A 39 -59.52 23.97 -5.32
N GLU A 40 -60.78 24.11 -5.65
CA GLU A 40 -61.79 23.07 -5.73
C GLU A 40 -61.27 22.00 -6.72
N ALA A 41 -61.08 20.78 -6.24
CA ALA A 41 -60.61 19.67 -7.04
C ALA A 41 -61.57 19.45 -8.22
N ALA A 42 -61.08 19.71 -9.46
CA ALA A 42 -61.81 19.40 -10.65
C ALA A 42 -62.12 17.91 -10.64
N SER A 43 -63.39 17.54 -10.57
CA SER A 43 -63.91 16.17 -10.43
C SER A 43 -63.62 15.25 -11.63
N ASN A 44 -62.77 15.68 -12.55
CA ASN A 44 -62.50 14.98 -13.84
C ASN A 44 -61.01 14.62 -14.06
N VAL A 45 -60.12 14.84 -13.12
CA VAL A 45 -58.70 14.44 -13.22
C VAL A 45 -58.55 12.99 -12.79
N ALA A 46 -57.91 12.18 -13.60
CA ALA A 46 -57.61 10.77 -13.28
C ALA A 46 -56.38 10.66 -12.38
N TYR A 47 -55.28 11.32 -12.70
CA TYR A 47 -54.04 11.40 -11.95
C TYR A 47 -53.17 12.52 -12.49
N TYR A 48 -52.11 12.85 -11.76
CA TYR A 48 -51.06 13.77 -12.20
C TYR A 48 -49.78 12.97 -12.57
N THR A 49 -49.11 13.32 -13.66
CA THR A 49 -47.93 12.63 -14.15
C THR A 49 -46.82 13.60 -14.57
N CYS A 50 -45.59 13.13 -14.67
CA CYS A 50 -44.49 13.91 -15.21
C CYS A 50 -44.35 13.66 -16.71
N THR A 51 -44.20 14.71 -17.50
CA THR A 51 -44.00 14.61 -18.95
C THR A 51 -42.75 13.84 -19.36
N MET A 52 -41.69 13.91 -18.54
CA MET A 52 -40.44 13.19 -18.75
C MET A 52 -40.39 11.78 -18.10
N HIS A 53 -41.23 11.56 -17.10
CA HIS A 53 -41.31 10.30 -16.35
C HIS A 53 -42.76 9.82 -16.24
N PRO A 54 -43.35 9.29 -17.33
CA PRO A 54 -44.75 8.94 -17.38
C PRO A 54 -45.20 7.86 -16.36
N PHE A 55 -44.27 7.16 -15.79
CA PHE A 55 -44.52 6.15 -14.75
C PHE A 55 -44.76 6.77 -13.35
N VAL A 56 -44.43 8.03 -13.15
CA VAL A 56 -44.73 8.75 -11.91
C VAL A 56 -46.17 9.21 -11.94
N ARG A 57 -47.01 8.65 -11.04
CA ARG A 57 -48.44 9.01 -10.88
C ARG A 57 -48.70 9.46 -9.47
N SER A 58 -49.38 10.57 -9.32
CA SER A 58 -49.76 11.15 -8.02
C SER A 58 -51.22 11.58 -8.06
N GLN A 59 -51.89 11.58 -6.91
CA GLN A 59 -53.22 12.14 -6.72
C GLN A 59 -53.18 13.60 -6.22
N ASP A 60 -51.97 14.13 -6.00
CA ASP A 60 -51.79 15.44 -5.36
C ASP A 60 -51.72 16.57 -6.40
N PRO A 61 -52.69 17.50 -6.44
CA PRO A 61 -52.67 18.62 -7.35
C PRO A 61 -51.56 19.62 -6.91
N GLY A 62 -50.47 19.69 -7.69
CA GLY A 62 -49.31 20.54 -7.40
C GLY A 62 -48.09 19.81 -6.89
N GLY A 63 -48.13 18.48 -6.89
CA GLY A 63 -46.97 17.63 -6.58
C GLY A 63 -45.80 17.82 -7.61
N HIS A 64 -44.60 17.52 -7.16
CA HIS A 64 -43.40 17.54 -8.01
C HIS A 64 -42.90 16.09 -8.26
N CYS A 65 -42.33 15.88 -9.43
CA CYS A 65 -41.76 14.60 -9.76
C CYS A 65 -40.55 14.26 -8.86
N PRO A 66 -40.56 13.13 -8.14
CA PRO A 66 -39.45 12.76 -7.24
C PRO A 66 -38.14 12.42 -7.97
N VAL A 67 -38.20 12.26 -9.29
CA VAL A 67 -37.03 11.92 -10.11
C VAL A 67 -36.34 13.16 -10.69
N CYS A 68 -37.11 14.15 -11.15
CA CYS A 68 -36.56 15.33 -11.83
C CYS A 68 -37.00 16.68 -11.24
N GLY A 69 -37.84 16.70 -10.20
CA GLY A 69 -38.29 17.92 -9.52
C GLY A 69 -39.30 18.78 -10.30
N MET A 70 -39.69 18.40 -11.53
CA MET A 70 -40.67 19.15 -12.32
C MET A 70 -42.09 18.96 -11.77
N SER A 71 -42.96 20.03 -11.94
CA SER A 71 -44.35 19.99 -11.54
C SER A 71 -45.10 18.93 -12.38
N LEU A 72 -46.01 18.20 -11.73
CA LEU A 72 -46.82 17.18 -12.38
C LEU A 72 -47.97 17.81 -13.14
N VAL A 73 -48.32 17.22 -14.30
CA VAL A 73 -49.37 17.67 -15.18
C VAL A 73 -50.61 16.79 -15.04
N PRO A 74 -51.85 17.33 -14.97
CA PRO A 74 -53.09 16.55 -14.82
C PRO A 74 -53.41 15.74 -16.09
N VAL A 75 -53.80 14.50 -15.91
CA VAL A 75 -54.40 13.63 -16.94
C VAL A 75 -55.87 13.45 -16.65
N TYR A 76 -56.74 13.85 -17.57
CA TYR A 76 -58.17 13.81 -17.41
C TYR A 76 -58.75 12.42 -17.72
N LYS A 77 -59.86 12.06 -17.10
CA LYS A 77 -60.52 10.77 -17.31
C LYS A 77 -60.97 10.52 -18.77
N SER A 78 -61.09 11.58 -19.60
CA SER A 78 -61.39 11.47 -21.02
C SER A 78 -60.21 11.10 -21.89
N ASP A 79 -58.98 11.36 -21.38
CA ASP A 79 -57.70 11.13 -22.13
C ASP A 79 -57.00 9.84 -21.66
N ALA A 80 -57.55 9.14 -20.72
CA ALA A 80 -57.08 7.82 -20.35
C ALA A 80 -57.37 6.81 -21.49
N PRO A 81 -56.35 6.08 -22.00
CA PRO A 81 -56.56 5.13 -23.08
C PRO A 81 -57.62 4.12 -22.67
N LYS A 82 -58.75 4.08 -23.38
CA LYS A 82 -59.73 3.02 -23.29
C LYS A 82 -59.18 1.79 -23.99
N PRO A 83 -59.40 0.58 -23.49
CA PRO A 83 -59.10 -0.63 -24.26
C PRO A 83 -60.06 -0.69 -25.44
N ASP A 84 -59.55 -0.43 -26.66
CA ASP A 84 -60.30 -0.55 -27.87
C ASP A 84 -60.57 -2.02 -28.17
N SER A 85 -61.87 -2.38 -28.11
CA SER A 85 -62.41 -3.59 -28.73
C SER A 85 -62.71 -3.32 -30.19
N ASN A 86 -62.07 -4.08 -31.10
CA ASN A 86 -62.21 -4.19 -32.52
C ASN A 86 -61.24 -3.35 -33.40
N SER A 87 -60.17 -4.01 -33.80
CA SER A 87 -59.72 -3.94 -35.20
C SER A 87 -59.01 -5.24 -35.57
N THR A 88 -59.70 -6.07 -36.27
CA THR A 88 -59.16 -7.16 -37.09
C THR A 88 -58.32 -6.57 -38.19
N THR A 89 -57.00 -6.76 -38.15
CA THR A 89 -56.16 -6.88 -39.36
C THR A 89 -54.73 -7.34 -39.00
N ASN A 90 -54.37 -8.45 -39.58
CA ASN A 90 -53.02 -8.98 -39.82
C ASN A 90 -52.05 -9.13 -38.65
N ALA A 91 -52.13 -10.30 -38.05
CA ALA A 91 -51.14 -10.84 -37.15
C ALA A 91 -49.82 -11.10 -37.85
N ALA A 92 -48.79 -10.29 -37.51
CA ALA A 92 -47.43 -10.81 -37.47
C ALA A 92 -47.39 -11.85 -36.32
N PRO A 93 -46.60 -12.94 -36.42
CA PRO A 93 -46.63 -13.99 -35.43
C PRO A 93 -46.30 -13.46 -34.05
N ALA A 94 -47.19 -13.57 -33.10
CA ALA A 94 -47.02 -13.23 -31.72
C ALA A 94 -45.75 -13.97 -31.22
N ALA A 95 -44.69 -13.20 -30.95
CA ALA A 95 -43.56 -13.75 -30.22
C ALA A 95 -44.07 -14.35 -28.92
N ALA A 96 -43.88 -15.65 -28.76
CA ALA A 96 -44.30 -16.37 -27.58
C ALA A 96 -43.69 -15.70 -26.35
N ALA A 97 -44.54 -15.09 -25.52
CA ALA A 97 -44.13 -14.41 -24.32
C ALA A 97 -43.54 -15.43 -23.34
N ALA A 98 -42.41 -15.08 -22.74
CA ALA A 98 -41.90 -15.87 -21.63
C ALA A 98 -42.95 -15.94 -20.50
N SER A 99 -43.11 -17.03 -19.81
CA SER A 99 -44.03 -17.20 -18.71
C SER A 99 -43.29 -17.54 -17.42
N VAL A 100 -43.68 -16.93 -16.29
CA VAL A 100 -43.20 -17.33 -14.95
C VAL A 100 -44.26 -18.25 -14.37
N ASP A 101 -43.91 -19.49 -14.09
CA ASP A 101 -44.79 -20.40 -13.37
C ASP A 101 -44.77 -20.13 -11.86
N GLY A 102 -45.71 -20.80 -11.11
CA GLY A 102 -45.81 -20.58 -9.66
C GLY A 102 -44.57 -20.97 -8.84
N SER A 103 -43.55 -21.57 -9.45
CA SER A 103 -42.27 -21.95 -8.86
C SER A 103 -41.21 -20.84 -8.94
N GLY A 104 -41.52 -19.69 -9.55
CA GLY A 104 -40.57 -18.61 -9.75
C GLY A 104 -39.63 -18.78 -10.96
N MET A 105 -39.79 -19.88 -11.72
CA MET A 105 -39.01 -20.12 -12.94
C MET A 105 -39.44 -19.23 -14.09
N VAL A 106 -38.47 -18.69 -14.77
CA VAL A 106 -38.64 -17.88 -15.98
C VAL A 106 -38.52 -18.78 -17.20
N THR A 107 -39.60 -18.86 -18.01
CA THR A 107 -39.58 -19.65 -19.26
C THR A 107 -39.48 -18.69 -20.44
N ILE A 108 -38.45 -18.82 -21.28
CA ILE A 108 -38.23 -18.02 -22.47
C ILE A 108 -38.25 -18.91 -23.70
N ALA A 109 -38.96 -18.46 -24.74
CA ALA A 109 -39.07 -19.25 -25.99
C ALA A 109 -37.67 -19.38 -26.67
N PRO A 110 -37.37 -20.56 -27.28
CA PRO A 110 -36.06 -20.84 -27.86
C PRO A 110 -35.60 -19.82 -28.94
N GLU A 111 -36.57 -19.35 -29.73
CA GLU A 111 -36.27 -18.36 -30.77
C GLU A 111 -35.77 -17.03 -30.17
N ARG A 112 -36.32 -16.65 -29.02
CA ARG A 112 -35.95 -15.44 -28.31
C ARG A 112 -34.61 -15.59 -27.60
N LEU A 113 -34.29 -16.78 -27.09
CA LEU A 113 -32.95 -17.08 -26.50
C LEU A 113 -31.84 -16.91 -27.52
N GLN A 114 -32.06 -17.35 -28.77
CA GLN A 114 -31.10 -17.16 -29.85
C GLN A 114 -30.91 -15.68 -30.22
N GLN A 115 -32.00 -14.90 -30.22
CA GLN A 115 -31.95 -13.47 -30.51
C GLN A 115 -31.20 -12.68 -29.42
N ILE A 116 -31.37 -13.10 -28.17
CA ILE A 116 -30.74 -12.45 -26.99
C ILE A 116 -29.26 -12.86 -26.85
N GLY A 117 -28.84 -13.99 -27.44
CA GLY A 117 -27.48 -14.51 -27.35
C GLY A 117 -27.15 -15.04 -25.95
N VAL A 118 -28.08 -15.75 -25.32
CA VAL A 118 -27.88 -16.39 -24.02
C VAL A 118 -26.84 -17.49 -24.12
N THR A 119 -25.77 -17.37 -23.35
CA THR A 119 -24.75 -18.41 -23.19
C THR A 119 -24.81 -18.97 -21.79
N THR A 120 -24.52 -20.25 -21.65
CA THR A 120 -24.50 -20.94 -20.36
C THR A 120 -23.10 -21.54 -20.11
N GLU A 121 -22.72 -21.63 -18.84
CA GLU A 121 -21.51 -22.31 -18.40
C GLU A 121 -21.82 -23.33 -17.31
N ILE A 122 -20.92 -24.28 -17.11
CA ILE A 122 -21.04 -25.29 -16.05
C ILE A 122 -20.27 -24.82 -14.84
N VAL A 123 -20.91 -24.88 -13.67
CA VAL A 123 -20.25 -24.58 -12.38
C VAL A 123 -19.20 -25.66 -12.13
N THR A 124 -17.96 -25.27 -12.07
CA THR A 124 -16.81 -26.16 -11.89
C THR A 124 -15.94 -25.71 -10.75
N LYS A 125 -15.24 -26.63 -10.12
CA LYS A 125 -14.19 -26.30 -9.17
C LYS A 125 -12.95 -25.82 -9.89
N ARG A 126 -12.39 -24.72 -9.40
CA ARG A 126 -11.13 -24.15 -9.87
C ARG A 126 -10.34 -23.62 -8.68
N THR A 127 -9.05 -23.62 -8.82
CA THR A 127 -8.16 -22.92 -7.87
C THR A 127 -8.07 -21.45 -8.28
N LEU A 128 -8.69 -20.56 -7.51
CA LEU A 128 -8.60 -19.12 -7.76
C LEU A 128 -7.39 -18.55 -7.02
N PRO A 129 -6.39 -18.00 -7.73
CA PRO A 129 -5.28 -17.35 -7.06
C PRO A 129 -5.76 -16.07 -6.36
N HIS A 130 -5.32 -15.89 -5.11
CA HIS A 130 -5.48 -14.62 -4.42
C HIS A 130 -4.40 -13.65 -4.93
N ILE A 131 -4.82 -12.57 -5.56
CA ILE A 131 -3.93 -11.51 -6.01
C ILE A 131 -3.73 -10.55 -4.84
N LEU A 132 -2.52 -10.56 -4.30
CA LEU A 132 -2.09 -9.59 -3.29
C LEU A 132 -1.60 -8.33 -4.00
N ARG A 133 -2.04 -7.17 -3.57
CA ARG A 133 -1.57 -5.88 -4.05
C ARG A 133 -1.44 -4.93 -2.88
N ALA A 134 -0.25 -4.36 -2.71
CA ALA A 134 0.01 -3.42 -1.65
C ALA A 134 0.85 -2.23 -2.13
N PRO A 135 0.53 -1.01 -1.67
CA PRO A 135 1.45 0.11 -1.80
C PRO A 135 2.66 -0.12 -0.93
N ALA A 136 3.81 0.34 -1.39
CA ALA A 136 5.07 0.16 -0.71
C ALA A 136 5.97 1.39 -0.85
N ARG A 137 7.03 1.42 -0.01
CA ARG A 137 8.11 2.40 -0.09
C ARG A 137 9.45 1.69 -0.01
N THR A 138 10.43 2.28 -0.66
CA THR A 138 11.82 1.89 -0.45
C THR A 138 12.33 2.47 0.86
N GLU A 139 12.99 1.64 1.64
CA GLU A 139 13.66 2.05 2.89
C GLU A 139 15.09 1.52 2.90
N ILE A 140 15.92 2.13 3.72
CA ILE A 140 17.30 1.69 3.91
C ILE A 140 17.28 0.34 4.62
N ASP A 141 18.16 -0.56 4.23
CA ASP A 141 18.43 -1.77 5.01
C ASP A 141 19.12 -1.37 6.33
N GLU A 142 18.33 -1.22 7.40
CA GLU A 142 18.85 -0.83 8.72
C GLU A 142 19.89 -1.83 9.25
N SER A 143 19.83 -3.09 8.82
CA SER A 143 20.83 -4.10 9.21
C SER A 143 22.20 -3.83 8.59
N SER A 144 22.25 -3.01 7.54
CA SER A 144 23.48 -2.59 6.85
C SER A 144 24.12 -1.35 7.46
N LEU A 145 23.43 -0.65 8.36
CA LEU A 145 23.94 0.57 8.98
C LEU A 145 25.19 0.29 9.82
N ARG A 146 26.21 1.12 9.63
CA ARG A 146 27.46 1.06 10.40
C ARG A 146 27.78 2.44 10.97
N ASP A 147 27.89 2.48 12.27
CA ASP A 147 28.34 3.67 13.00
C ASP A 147 29.86 3.73 13.00
N ILE A 148 30.40 4.82 12.48
CA ILE A 148 31.83 5.11 12.46
C ILE A 148 32.15 6.00 13.64
N ASN A 149 32.93 5.43 14.56
CA ASN A 149 33.39 6.10 15.77
C ASN A 149 34.82 5.65 16.11
N VAL A 150 35.50 6.36 16.98
CA VAL A 150 36.79 5.98 17.53
C VAL A 150 36.59 5.49 18.96
N LYS A 151 36.81 4.19 19.18
CA LYS A 151 36.55 3.53 20.48
C LYS A 151 37.67 3.75 21.50
N ALA A 152 38.90 3.91 21.03
CA ALA A 152 40.10 3.86 21.86
C ALA A 152 40.49 5.18 22.55
N GLY A 153 39.93 6.31 22.12
CA GLY A 153 40.31 7.60 22.73
C GLY A 153 39.56 8.80 22.16
N ALA A 154 39.65 9.91 22.85
CA ALA A 154 39.18 11.20 22.38
C ALA A 154 40.16 11.81 21.39
N GLY A 155 39.68 12.74 20.56
CA GLY A 155 40.54 13.39 19.57
C GLY A 155 39.86 14.52 18.81
N TYR A 156 40.46 14.87 17.68
CA TYR A 156 39.99 15.92 16.78
C TYR A 156 39.89 15.38 15.36
N VAL A 157 38.88 15.81 14.64
CA VAL A 157 38.74 15.56 13.19
C VAL A 157 39.63 16.59 12.48
N THR A 158 40.75 16.15 11.93
CA THR A 158 41.72 17.07 11.26
C THR A 158 41.37 17.31 9.80
N LYS A 159 40.78 16.30 9.15
CA LYS A 159 40.30 16.40 7.77
C LYS A 159 39.08 15.54 7.57
N LEU A 160 38.11 16.05 6.85
CA LEU A 160 36.86 15.34 6.58
C LEU A 160 36.65 15.19 5.08
N TYR A 161 36.85 13.99 4.55
CA TYR A 161 36.60 13.67 3.14
C TYR A 161 35.11 13.42 2.89
N ALA A 162 34.43 12.74 3.82
CA ALA A 162 32.99 12.51 3.85
C ALA A 162 32.25 13.80 4.31
N ASN A 163 32.30 14.85 3.50
CA ASN A 163 31.86 16.19 3.90
C ASN A 163 30.38 16.47 3.68
N SER A 164 29.63 15.56 3.00
CA SER A 164 28.17 15.65 2.82
C SER A 164 27.49 14.29 2.89
N GLU A 165 26.24 14.30 3.31
CA GLU A 165 25.36 13.12 3.22
C GLU A 165 25.12 12.76 1.75
N GLY A 166 24.90 11.48 1.47
CA GLY A 166 24.74 10.93 0.13
C GLY A 166 26.04 10.66 -0.63
N MET A 167 27.22 11.08 -0.12
CA MET A 167 28.49 10.76 -0.77
C MET A 167 28.79 9.27 -0.69
N SER A 168 29.19 8.69 -1.83
CA SER A 168 29.56 7.27 -1.93
C SER A 168 31.06 7.07 -1.80
N PHE A 169 31.44 5.99 -1.11
CA PHE A 169 32.82 5.58 -0.90
C PHE A 169 32.99 4.09 -1.21
N ARG A 170 34.12 3.75 -1.79
CA ARG A 170 34.52 2.35 -1.98
C ARG A 170 35.24 1.85 -0.73
N LYS A 171 35.16 0.57 -0.48
CA LYS A 171 35.95 -0.08 0.58
C LYS A 171 37.42 0.36 0.55
N GLY A 172 37.93 0.76 1.73
CA GLY A 172 39.30 1.24 1.89
C GLY A 172 39.56 2.69 1.54
N GLN A 173 38.60 3.44 1.02
CA GLN A 173 38.75 4.88 0.83
C GLN A 173 38.69 5.63 2.14
N PRO A 174 39.49 6.71 2.33
CA PRO A 174 39.48 7.50 3.55
C PRO A 174 38.17 8.30 3.69
N LEU A 175 37.54 8.19 4.85
CA LEU A 175 36.35 8.95 5.24
C LEU A 175 36.74 10.25 5.94
N MET A 176 37.69 10.16 6.85
CA MET A 176 38.24 11.28 7.59
C MET A 176 39.62 10.94 8.16
N THR A 177 40.40 11.95 8.45
CA THR A 177 41.64 11.86 9.23
C THR A 177 41.37 12.36 10.65
N VAL A 178 41.74 11.61 11.65
CA VAL A 178 41.57 11.97 13.06
C VAL A 178 42.92 12.04 13.79
N LEU A 179 43.06 13.01 14.67
CA LEU A 179 44.16 13.12 15.61
C LEU A 179 43.68 12.67 16.96
N CYS A 180 44.23 11.56 17.50
CA CYS A 180 43.76 10.97 18.74
C CYS A 180 44.82 10.95 19.83
N GLU A 181 44.40 11.29 21.05
CA GLU A 181 45.21 11.15 22.24
C GLU A 181 45.59 9.67 22.46
N GLY A 182 46.85 9.40 22.78
CA GLY A 182 47.37 8.05 23.02
C GLY A 182 47.64 7.18 21.78
N TRP A 183 47.26 7.64 20.55
CA TRP A 183 47.52 6.90 19.31
C TRP A 183 49.01 6.79 19.03
N LEU A 184 49.76 7.87 19.16
CA LEU A 184 51.23 7.90 18.96
C LEU A 184 51.93 6.90 19.92
N GLN A 185 51.53 6.88 21.17
CA GLN A 185 52.11 5.95 22.16
C GLN A 185 51.79 4.49 21.81
N THR A 186 50.54 4.24 21.36
CA THR A 186 50.10 2.87 20.92
C THR A 186 50.94 2.41 19.73
N GLN A 187 51.22 3.28 18.73
CA GLN A 187 52.11 2.96 17.61
C GLN A 187 53.52 2.58 18.11
N ILE A 188 54.09 3.39 18.96
CA ILE A 188 55.45 3.16 19.51
C ILE A 188 55.52 1.81 20.25
N ASP A 189 54.55 1.52 21.09
CA ASP A 189 54.49 0.29 21.85
C ASP A 189 54.34 -0.94 20.95
N TYR A 190 53.47 -0.84 19.91
CA TYR A 190 53.31 -1.88 18.92
C TYR A 190 54.58 -2.15 18.12
N ILE A 191 55.22 -1.11 17.63
CA ILE A 191 56.45 -1.22 16.85
C ILE A 191 57.56 -1.88 17.69
N LYS A 192 57.69 -1.50 18.97
CA LYS A 192 58.64 -2.13 19.88
C LYS A 192 58.37 -3.62 20.09
N ALA A 193 57.13 -3.97 20.33
CA ALA A 193 56.71 -5.38 20.52
C ALA A 193 56.97 -6.19 19.24
N TYR A 194 56.56 -5.66 18.04
CA TYR A 194 56.78 -6.31 16.76
C TYR A 194 58.26 -6.55 16.47
N ARG A 195 59.12 -5.57 16.73
CA ARG A 195 60.59 -5.70 16.55
C ARG A 195 61.19 -6.75 17.52
N ALA A 196 60.79 -6.76 18.78
CA ALA A 196 61.25 -7.71 19.76
C ALA A 196 60.85 -9.15 19.32
N TRP A 197 59.60 -9.32 18.86
CA TRP A 197 59.13 -10.57 18.34
C TRP A 197 59.91 -11.04 17.08
N LYS A 198 60.13 -10.16 16.13
CA LYS A 198 60.86 -10.47 14.85
C LYS A 198 62.31 -10.86 15.10
N ARG A 199 62.93 -10.33 16.12
CA ARG A 199 64.33 -10.63 16.52
C ARG A 199 64.45 -11.89 17.38
N SER A 200 63.35 -12.36 17.99
CA SER A 200 63.28 -13.50 18.93
C SER A 200 63.89 -14.80 18.40
N PRO A 201 63.64 -15.23 17.15
CA PRO A 201 64.25 -16.47 16.62
C PRO A 201 65.77 -16.48 16.58
N LEU A 202 66.39 -15.26 16.61
CA LEU A 202 67.83 -15.09 16.56
C LEU A 202 68.49 -15.10 17.95
N VAL A 203 67.69 -14.93 19.05
CA VAL A 203 68.24 -14.66 20.36
C VAL A 203 67.98 -15.81 21.38
N SER A 204 66.79 -16.42 21.39
CA SER A 204 66.51 -17.56 22.28
C SER A 204 65.15 -18.21 22.00
N PRO A 205 65.07 -19.54 21.79
CA PRO A 205 63.83 -20.25 21.54
C PRO A 205 62.84 -20.23 22.73
N ASN A 206 63.34 -20.13 23.93
CA ASN A 206 62.49 -20.17 25.15
C ASN A 206 61.72 -18.85 25.44
N ASN A 207 62.13 -17.75 24.81
CA ASN A 207 61.45 -16.44 24.99
C ASN A 207 60.36 -16.20 23.94
N SER A 208 60.24 -17.07 22.94
CA SER A 208 59.28 -16.87 21.81
C SER A 208 57.84 -16.78 22.32
N ILE A 209 57.40 -17.67 23.23
CA ILE A 209 56.02 -17.71 23.71
C ILE A 209 55.63 -16.40 24.47
N ALA A 210 56.55 -15.85 25.24
CA ALA A 210 56.29 -14.59 25.98
C ALA A 210 56.16 -13.40 25.00
N LEU A 211 56.99 -13.36 23.94
CA LEU A 211 56.95 -12.32 22.92
C LEU A 211 55.77 -12.49 21.97
N ASP A 212 55.36 -13.72 21.65
CA ASP A 212 54.11 -13.98 20.93
C ASP A 212 52.91 -13.46 21.69
N ASN A 213 52.80 -13.77 22.97
CA ASN A 213 51.71 -13.27 23.82
C ASN A 213 51.72 -11.75 23.94
N GLN A 214 52.90 -11.13 24.04
CA GLN A 214 53.03 -9.68 24.10
C GLN A 214 52.59 -9.02 22.77
N LEU A 215 52.97 -9.59 21.65
CA LEU A 215 52.57 -9.09 20.32
C LEU A 215 51.06 -9.23 20.11
N GLU A 216 50.47 -10.35 20.48
CA GLU A 216 49.00 -10.55 20.41
C GLU A 216 48.25 -9.55 21.29
N LEU A 217 48.75 -9.25 22.49
CA LEU A 217 48.17 -8.21 23.35
C LEU A 217 48.22 -6.83 22.66
N MET A 218 49.34 -6.51 22.02
CA MET A 218 49.47 -5.22 21.29
C MET A 218 48.59 -5.21 20.03
N ARG A 219 48.43 -6.34 19.33
CA ARG A 219 47.49 -6.48 18.18
C ARG A 219 46.06 -6.25 18.66
N ALA A 220 45.66 -6.89 19.78
CA ALA A 220 44.33 -6.65 20.37
C ALA A 220 44.09 -5.17 20.69
N ARG A 221 45.13 -4.48 21.23
CA ARG A 221 45.05 -3.04 21.54
C ARG A 221 44.91 -2.19 20.29
N ILE A 222 45.62 -2.51 19.19
CA ILE A 222 45.51 -1.80 17.91
C ILE A 222 44.14 -2.04 17.25
N ARG A 223 43.56 -3.24 17.36
CA ARG A 223 42.21 -3.53 16.81
C ARG A 223 41.13 -2.63 17.38
N VAL A 224 41.28 -2.12 18.61
CA VAL A 224 40.31 -1.19 19.20
C VAL A 224 40.30 0.18 18.48
N TRP A 225 41.36 0.49 17.71
CA TRP A 225 41.42 1.69 16.86
C TRP A 225 40.73 1.54 15.50
N ASP A 226 40.13 0.36 15.22
CA ASP A 226 39.45 0.03 13.96
C ASP A 226 40.31 0.23 12.71
N LEU A 227 41.64 -0.01 12.81
CA LEU A 227 42.54 0.05 11.68
C LEU A 227 42.34 -1.09 10.71
N SER A 228 42.47 -0.82 9.42
CA SER A 228 42.50 -1.86 8.40
C SER A 228 43.77 -2.71 8.50
N GLN A 229 43.72 -3.93 7.93
CA GLN A 229 44.88 -4.82 7.88
C GLN A 229 46.05 -4.17 7.14
N ASP A 230 45.78 -3.43 6.06
CA ASP A 230 46.82 -2.73 5.29
C ASP A 230 47.52 -1.65 6.10
N GLN A 231 46.79 -0.94 6.95
CA GLN A 231 47.37 0.06 7.87
C GLN A 231 48.27 -0.60 8.94
N ILE A 232 47.87 -1.75 9.46
CA ILE A 232 48.69 -2.52 10.39
C ILE A 232 49.97 -3.02 9.71
N GLU A 233 49.86 -3.57 8.49
CA GLU A 233 51.02 -3.99 7.70
C GLU A 233 51.94 -2.82 7.37
N GLY A 234 51.38 -1.63 7.11
CA GLY A 234 52.13 -0.40 6.95
C GLY A 234 52.99 -0.09 8.18
N LEU A 235 52.43 -0.21 9.39
CA LEU A 235 53.16 -0.07 10.67
C LEU A 235 54.25 -1.13 10.84
N GLU A 236 54.00 -2.38 10.43
CA GLU A 236 54.96 -3.47 10.49
C GLU A 236 56.15 -3.23 9.54
N LYS A 237 55.88 -2.78 8.31
CA LYS A 237 56.93 -2.38 7.34
C LYS A 237 57.74 -1.20 7.87
N PHE A 238 57.07 -0.19 8.40
CA PHE A 238 57.74 0.95 9.04
C PHE A 238 58.57 0.50 10.24
N ALA A 239 58.12 -0.43 11.05
CA ALA A 239 58.86 -1.01 12.16
C ALA A 239 60.20 -1.61 11.73
N LEU A 240 60.29 -2.20 10.55
CA LEU A 240 61.53 -2.80 10.05
C LEU A 240 62.51 -1.80 9.41
N SER A 241 62.01 -0.71 8.87
CA SER A 241 62.81 0.31 8.18
C SER A 241 63.34 1.45 9.09
N THR A 242 62.66 1.72 10.21
CA THR A 242 62.96 2.87 11.12
C THR A 242 64.11 2.51 12.07
N ASN A 243 64.94 3.47 12.44
CA ASN A 243 65.96 3.28 13.47
C ASN A 243 65.43 3.50 14.92
N GLU A 244 66.25 3.19 15.93
CA GLU A 244 65.80 3.24 17.32
C GLU A 244 65.72 4.69 17.85
N ILE A 245 66.49 5.61 17.30
CA ILE A 245 66.48 7.04 17.65
C ILE A 245 65.18 7.69 17.19
N ASP A 246 64.80 7.44 15.96
CA ASP A 246 63.54 7.96 15.42
C ASP A 246 62.33 7.42 16.15
N LEU A 247 62.38 6.15 16.60
CA LEU A 247 61.32 5.56 17.40
C LEU A 247 61.20 6.21 18.82
N ARG A 248 62.31 6.61 19.43
CA ARG A 248 62.31 7.33 20.71
C ARG A 248 61.80 8.76 20.61
N THR A 249 62.13 9.43 19.53
CA THR A 249 61.69 10.81 19.24
C THR A 249 60.31 10.88 18.60
N GLY A 250 59.74 9.77 18.14
CA GLY A 250 58.47 9.72 17.38
C GLY A 250 58.63 10.26 15.96
N HIS A 251 59.86 10.42 15.48
CA HIS A 251 60.10 10.93 14.14
C HIS A 251 59.62 9.97 13.06
N GLY A 252 58.81 10.43 12.10
CA GLY A 252 58.15 9.63 11.07
C GLY A 252 56.85 8.94 11.51
N LEU A 253 56.43 9.11 12.79
CA LEU A 253 55.15 8.69 13.29
C LEU A 253 54.17 9.86 13.35
N SER A 254 52.92 9.61 13.05
CA SER A 254 51.85 10.61 13.12
C SER A 254 50.91 10.33 14.27
N GLY A 255 50.53 11.36 15.03
CA GLY A 255 49.43 11.27 15.99
C GLY A 255 48.06 11.14 15.33
N SER A 256 47.99 11.24 14.01
CA SER A 256 46.77 11.10 13.22
C SER A 256 46.77 9.83 12.38
N PHE A 257 45.58 9.36 12.08
CA PHE A 257 45.32 8.24 11.17
C PHE A 257 44.02 8.42 10.41
N ASP A 258 43.86 7.68 9.31
CA ASP A 258 42.67 7.73 8.50
C ASP A 258 41.67 6.64 8.93
N LEU A 259 40.43 7.03 9.16
CA LEU A 259 39.31 6.12 9.24
C LEU A 259 38.85 5.81 7.83
N LEU A 260 38.88 4.53 7.46
CA LEU A 260 38.60 4.05 6.11
C LEU A 260 37.18 3.46 6.03
N ALA A 261 36.57 3.52 4.84
CA ALA A 261 35.32 2.85 4.56
C ALA A 261 35.47 1.32 4.69
N PRO A 262 34.70 0.63 5.54
CA PRO A 262 34.84 -0.80 5.78
C PRO A 262 34.28 -1.66 4.63
N PHE A 263 33.37 -1.09 3.82
CA PHE A 263 32.70 -1.70 2.66
C PHE A 263 32.31 -0.58 1.67
N ASP A 264 31.79 -0.95 0.51
CA ASP A 264 31.24 0.01 -0.46
C ASP A 264 29.95 0.60 0.13
N CYS A 265 29.93 1.89 0.40
CA CYS A 265 28.90 2.54 1.20
C CYS A 265 28.64 3.97 0.75
N TYR A 266 27.58 4.53 1.29
CA TYR A 266 27.34 5.97 1.28
C TYR A 266 27.13 6.52 2.69
N VAL A 267 27.35 7.83 2.82
CA VAL A 267 27.13 8.54 4.07
C VAL A 267 25.63 8.75 4.28
N HIS A 268 25.07 8.04 5.24
CA HIS A 268 23.67 8.19 5.62
C HIS A 268 23.45 9.38 6.54
N GLU A 269 24.26 9.48 7.61
CA GLU A 269 24.24 10.63 8.51
C GLU A 269 25.65 11.18 8.72
N LYS A 270 25.80 12.49 8.69
CA LYS A 270 27.05 13.18 8.96
C LYS A 270 26.94 13.99 10.23
N LYS A 271 27.60 13.52 11.31
CA LYS A 271 27.71 14.23 12.59
C LYS A 271 29.07 14.94 12.75
N ALA A 272 30.09 14.43 12.06
CA ALA A 272 31.42 15.00 12.10
C ALA A 272 31.52 16.33 11.36
N ILE A 273 32.29 17.26 11.93
CA ILE A 273 32.68 18.52 11.32
C ILE A 273 34.20 18.63 11.40
N GLU A 274 34.84 19.13 10.34
CA GLU A 274 36.28 19.35 10.35
C GLU A 274 36.69 20.32 11.47
N GLY A 275 37.70 19.94 12.24
CA GLY A 275 38.17 20.70 13.40
C GLY A 275 37.43 20.40 14.71
N MET A 276 36.31 19.60 14.69
CA MET A 276 35.58 19.29 15.92
C MET A 276 36.37 18.33 16.81
N ARG A 277 36.22 18.50 18.12
CA ARG A 277 36.65 17.54 19.13
C ARG A 277 35.57 16.45 19.26
N PHE A 278 35.97 15.20 19.44
CA PHE A 278 35.10 14.08 19.75
C PHE A 278 35.59 13.30 20.96
N GLU A 279 34.65 12.61 21.62
CA GLU A 279 34.92 11.70 22.71
C GLU A 279 34.97 10.24 22.22
N ALA A 280 35.59 9.35 23.01
CA ALA A 280 35.65 7.93 22.68
C ALA A 280 34.24 7.34 22.56
N GLY A 281 33.97 6.62 21.45
CA GLY A 281 32.68 6.03 21.15
C GLY A 281 31.62 6.99 20.61
N GLN A 282 31.95 8.27 20.44
CA GLN A 282 31.03 9.22 19.82
C GLN A 282 30.84 8.90 18.36
N SER A 283 29.58 8.81 17.91
CA SER A 283 29.20 8.63 16.50
C SER A 283 29.64 9.81 15.66
N LEU A 284 30.46 9.58 14.64
CA LEU A 284 30.97 10.59 13.72
C LEU A 284 30.25 10.57 12.37
N LEU A 285 30.05 9.38 11.81
CA LEU A 285 29.32 9.14 10.58
C LEU A 285 28.50 7.87 10.74
N VAL A 286 27.34 7.83 10.10
CA VAL A 286 26.59 6.59 9.89
C VAL A 286 26.65 6.25 8.40
N LEU A 287 27.14 5.06 8.09
CA LEU A 287 27.27 4.58 6.72
C LEU A 287 26.16 3.54 6.44
N ALA A 288 25.70 3.50 5.22
CA ALA A 288 24.75 2.50 4.73
C ALA A 288 25.31 1.81 3.49
N ASP A 289 24.96 0.53 3.32
CA ASP A 289 25.28 -0.27 2.13
C ASP A 289 24.25 0.02 1.03
N HIS A 290 24.71 0.15 -0.20
CA HIS A 290 23.88 0.33 -1.39
C HIS A 290 23.42 -0.98 -2.03
N SER A 291 24.00 -2.12 -1.67
CA SER A 291 23.78 -3.37 -2.38
C SER A 291 22.38 -3.95 -2.20
N ARG A 292 21.71 -3.54 -1.14
CA ARG A 292 20.36 -4.02 -0.79
C ARG A 292 19.48 -2.88 -0.32
N VAL A 293 18.20 -2.96 -0.70
CA VAL A 293 17.17 -2.01 -0.30
C VAL A 293 15.96 -2.77 0.23
N TRP A 294 15.34 -2.26 1.25
CA TRP A 294 14.09 -2.78 1.75
C TRP A 294 12.91 -2.13 1.04
N ILE A 295 11.95 -2.94 0.69
CA ILE A 295 10.64 -2.52 0.25
C ILE A 295 9.66 -2.81 1.36
N VAL A 296 9.17 -1.77 2.00
CA VAL A 296 8.17 -1.89 3.06
C VAL A 296 6.78 -1.78 2.44
N ALA A 297 6.11 -2.92 2.32
CA ALA A 297 4.79 -3.05 1.73
C ALA A 297 3.72 -3.05 2.82
N GLN A 298 2.60 -2.34 2.58
CA GLN A 298 1.50 -2.17 3.52
C GLN A 298 0.29 -2.97 3.06
N PHE A 299 0.12 -4.18 3.57
CA PHE A 299 -1.01 -5.04 3.24
C PHE A 299 -2.23 -4.73 4.10
N PRO A 300 -3.44 -4.61 3.52
CA PRO A 300 -4.68 -4.58 4.29
C PRO A 300 -4.83 -5.85 5.15
N GLU A 301 -5.48 -5.74 6.31
CA GLU A 301 -5.65 -6.84 7.27
C GLU A 301 -6.22 -8.12 6.62
N ASN A 302 -7.20 -7.99 5.71
CA ASN A 302 -7.81 -9.11 5.00
C ASN A 302 -6.88 -9.79 3.98
N GLN A 303 -5.81 -9.15 3.55
CA GLN A 303 -4.79 -9.73 2.66
C GLN A 303 -3.56 -10.23 3.42
N ALA A 304 -3.29 -9.66 4.59
CA ALA A 304 -2.10 -9.96 5.37
C ALA A 304 -2.01 -11.42 5.80
N MET A 305 -3.15 -12.09 6.02
CA MET A 305 -3.20 -13.52 6.36
C MET A 305 -2.65 -14.44 5.26
N TYR A 306 -2.54 -13.95 4.03
CA TYR A 306 -2.00 -14.68 2.89
C TYR A 306 -0.54 -14.36 2.60
N VAL A 307 0.06 -13.43 3.33
CA VAL A 307 1.48 -13.06 3.19
C VAL A 307 2.32 -13.96 4.08
N ASN A 308 3.33 -14.61 3.53
CA ASN A 308 4.22 -15.49 4.27
C ASN A 308 5.68 -15.09 4.09
N ILE A 309 6.50 -15.33 5.13
CA ILE A 309 7.96 -15.15 5.04
C ILE A 309 8.51 -16.14 3.99
N GLY A 310 9.45 -15.68 3.17
CA GLY A 310 10.01 -16.45 2.06
C GLY A 310 9.18 -16.37 0.77
N GLN A 311 8.03 -15.71 0.80
CA GLN A 311 7.19 -15.56 -0.39
C GLN A 311 7.83 -14.59 -1.39
N LYS A 312 7.86 -14.99 -2.66
CA LYS A 312 8.32 -14.13 -3.76
C LYS A 312 7.24 -13.15 -4.16
N MET A 313 7.58 -11.88 -4.19
CA MET A 313 6.71 -10.78 -4.58
C MET A 313 7.34 -10.03 -5.76
N THR A 314 6.51 -9.56 -6.65
CA THR A 314 6.93 -8.67 -7.74
C THR A 314 6.77 -7.22 -7.31
N VAL A 315 7.84 -6.46 -7.39
CA VAL A 315 7.89 -5.04 -7.06
C VAL A 315 7.95 -4.24 -8.36
N THR A 316 7.11 -3.24 -8.49
CA THR A 316 7.10 -2.30 -9.61
C THR A 316 7.16 -0.88 -9.10
N PHE A 317 7.82 -0.02 -9.84
CA PHE A 317 7.96 1.39 -9.50
C PHE A 317 7.20 2.23 -10.53
N PRO A 318 6.24 3.08 -10.12
CA PRO A 318 5.54 3.98 -11.05
C PRO A 318 6.47 4.91 -11.83
N SER A 319 7.61 5.26 -11.23
CA SER A 319 8.67 6.07 -11.87
C SER A 319 9.46 5.30 -12.94
N MET A 320 9.45 3.96 -12.89
CA MET A 320 10.22 3.06 -13.77
C MET A 320 9.40 1.81 -14.13
N PRO A 321 8.30 1.94 -14.90
CA PRO A 321 7.32 0.85 -15.10
C PRO A 321 7.89 -0.35 -15.86
N GLU A 322 8.96 -0.16 -16.62
CA GLU A 322 9.66 -1.22 -17.35
C GLU A 322 10.43 -2.16 -16.43
N HIS A 323 10.81 -1.71 -15.22
CA HIS A 323 11.60 -2.48 -14.28
C HIS A 323 10.71 -3.22 -13.28
N LYS A 324 10.49 -4.51 -13.56
CA LYS A 324 9.83 -5.44 -12.63
C LYS A 324 10.89 -6.24 -11.89
N ILE A 325 10.90 -6.13 -10.58
CA ILE A 325 11.89 -6.79 -9.74
C ILE A 325 11.18 -7.82 -8.87
N THR A 326 11.81 -8.94 -8.66
CA THR A 326 11.31 -9.94 -7.72
C THR A 326 12.11 -9.83 -6.43
N GLY A 327 11.41 -9.63 -5.33
CA GLY A 327 11.97 -9.66 -3.98
C GLY A 327 11.34 -10.77 -3.14
N GLU A 328 11.94 -11.06 -2.00
CA GLU A 328 11.48 -12.07 -1.06
C GLU A 328 11.04 -11.40 0.25
N VAL A 329 9.90 -11.81 0.79
CA VAL A 329 9.40 -11.34 2.09
C VAL A 329 10.34 -11.87 3.17
N SER A 330 11.09 -10.98 3.80
CA SER A 330 12.05 -11.32 4.86
C SER A 330 11.47 -11.21 6.26
N PHE A 331 10.49 -10.34 6.43
CA PHE A 331 9.89 -10.05 7.74
C PHE A 331 8.46 -9.55 7.56
N ILE A 332 7.60 -9.89 8.52
CA ILE A 332 6.24 -9.38 8.63
C ILE A 332 6.12 -8.79 10.03
N ASP A 333 5.70 -7.53 10.12
CA ASP A 333 5.53 -6.87 11.40
C ASP A 333 4.37 -7.55 12.17
N PRO A 334 4.59 -8.00 13.41
CA PRO A 334 3.55 -8.60 14.24
C PRO A 334 2.50 -7.58 14.70
N HIS A 335 2.77 -6.28 14.56
CA HIS A 335 1.86 -5.22 14.96
C HIS A 335 1.05 -4.72 13.78
N VAL A 336 -0.26 -4.59 13.98
CA VAL A 336 -1.15 -3.92 13.03
C VAL A 336 -1.14 -2.42 13.34
N ASP A 337 -0.95 -1.60 12.33
CA ASP A 337 -1.20 -0.15 12.47
C ASP A 337 -2.68 0.09 12.76
N GLU A 338 -3.01 0.48 13.99
CA GLU A 338 -4.38 0.66 14.46
C GLU A 338 -5.15 1.74 13.67
N GLN A 339 -4.44 2.75 13.16
CA GLN A 339 -5.06 3.86 12.42
C GLN A 339 -5.38 3.46 10.98
N GLN A 340 -4.48 2.74 10.34
CA GLN A 340 -4.62 2.37 8.93
C GLN A 340 -5.12 0.94 8.72
N ARG A 341 -5.15 0.10 9.75
CA ARG A 341 -5.50 -1.33 9.72
C ARG A 341 -4.68 -2.08 8.66
N ARG A 342 -3.36 -1.86 8.68
CA ARG A 342 -2.42 -2.45 7.74
C ARG A 342 -1.31 -3.17 8.48
N ILE A 343 -0.83 -4.24 7.88
CA ILE A 343 0.34 -4.98 8.34
C ILE A 343 1.49 -4.67 7.40
N MET A 344 2.64 -4.37 7.97
CA MET A 344 3.84 -4.07 7.19
C MET A 344 4.60 -5.37 6.91
N ALA A 345 4.93 -5.59 5.65
CA ALA A 345 5.82 -6.68 5.24
C ALA A 345 7.06 -6.09 4.58
N ARG A 346 8.22 -6.57 4.99
CA ARG A 346 9.50 -6.15 4.49
C ARG A 346 9.99 -7.13 3.43
N ILE A 347 10.26 -6.63 2.24
CA ILE A 347 10.75 -7.38 1.11
C ILE A 347 12.17 -6.90 0.81
N VAL A 348 13.11 -7.81 0.69
CA VAL A 348 14.49 -7.48 0.36
C VAL A 348 14.68 -7.59 -1.15
N ILE A 349 15.25 -6.54 -1.74
CA ILE A 349 15.67 -6.53 -3.15
C ILE A 349 17.16 -6.21 -3.24
N SER A 350 17.86 -6.82 -4.22
CA SER A 350 19.22 -6.46 -4.57
C SER A 350 19.21 -5.23 -5.48
N ASP A 351 20.10 -4.28 -5.22
CA ASP A 351 20.27 -3.05 -5.98
C ASP A 351 21.74 -2.86 -6.45
N GLU A 352 22.19 -3.75 -7.31
CA GLU A 352 23.56 -3.69 -7.85
C GLU A 352 23.81 -2.41 -8.69
N GLY A 353 22.73 -1.80 -9.22
CA GLY A 353 22.79 -0.60 -10.03
C GLY A 353 22.63 0.71 -9.24
N HIS A 354 22.39 0.65 -7.94
CA HIS A 354 22.12 1.82 -7.08
C HIS A 354 21.01 2.74 -7.59
N MET A 355 19.96 2.13 -8.16
CA MET A 355 18.85 2.84 -8.77
C MET A 355 17.70 3.16 -7.80
N PHE A 356 17.59 2.40 -6.70
CA PHE A 356 16.45 2.48 -5.79
C PHE A 356 16.76 3.32 -4.56
N HIS A 357 16.62 4.63 -4.72
CA HIS A 357 16.81 5.55 -3.60
C HIS A 357 15.74 5.35 -2.52
N PRO A 358 16.10 5.47 -1.24
CA PRO A 358 15.13 5.47 -0.15
C PRO A 358 14.05 6.54 -0.34
N GLY A 359 12.81 6.18 0.01
CA GLY A 359 11.65 7.06 -0.14
C GLY A 359 10.90 6.94 -1.47
N LEU A 360 11.36 6.15 -2.44
CA LEU A 360 10.61 5.90 -3.67
C LEU A 360 9.32 5.12 -3.38
N PHE A 361 8.25 5.51 -4.07
CA PHE A 361 7.02 4.72 -4.06
C PHE A 361 7.15 3.50 -4.96
N ALA A 362 6.63 2.39 -4.48
CA ALA A 362 6.55 1.12 -5.20
C ALA A 362 5.16 0.50 -5.02
N GLU A 363 4.82 -0.41 -5.91
CA GLU A 363 3.68 -1.32 -5.77
C GLU A 363 4.20 -2.75 -5.73
N VAL A 364 3.65 -3.52 -4.79
CA VAL A 364 4.00 -4.94 -4.60
C VAL A 364 2.84 -5.79 -5.04
N PHE A 365 3.15 -6.81 -5.84
CA PHE A 365 2.20 -7.81 -6.31
C PHE A 365 2.66 -9.20 -5.90
N GLY A 366 1.72 -10.00 -5.41
CA GLY A 366 1.94 -11.39 -5.08
C GLY A 366 0.77 -12.25 -5.54
N ASN A 367 1.05 -13.47 -5.97
CA ASN A 367 0.05 -14.47 -6.24
C ASN A 367 0.15 -15.55 -5.17
N VAL A 368 -0.96 -15.83 -4.51
CA VAL A 368 -1.06 -16.94 -3.56
C VAL A 368 -1.98 -17.98 -4.16
N PRO A 369 -1.58 -19.25 -4.21
CA PRO A 369 -2.50 -20.31 -4.60
C PRO A 369 -3.72 -20.30 -3.66
N GLY A 370 -4.91 -20.14 -4.24
CA GLY A 370 -6.14 -20.26 -3.46
C GLY A 370 -6.52 -21.71 -3.20
N SER A 371 -7.56 -21.92 -2.42
CA SER A 371 -8.21 -23.21 -2.28
C SER A 371 -9.01 -23.56 -3.56
N GLU A 372 -9.20 -24.85 -3.79
CA GLU A 372 -10.13 -25.31 -4.81
C GLU A 372 -11.56 -25.01 -4.34
N SER A 373 -12.26 -24.14 -5.07
CA SER A 373 -13.62 -23.72 -4.74
C SER A 373 -14.51 -23.74 -5.98
N LEU A 374 -15.83 -23.81 -5.78
CA LEU A 374 -16.80 -23.67 -6.86
C LEU A 374 -16.69 -22.28 -7.46
N THR A 375 -16.68 -22.20 -8.78
CA THR A 375 -16.50 -20.93 -9.49
C THR A 375 -17.50 -20.74 -10.60
N ILE A 376 -17.89 -19.48 -10.80
CA ILE A 376 -18.71 -19.03 -11.92
C ILE A 376 -18.09 -17.78 -12.52
N SER A 377 -18.35 -17.50 -13.81
CA SER A 377 -17.87 -16.29 -14.46
C SER A 377 -18.51 -15.03 -13.87
N THR A 378 -17.81 -13.91 -13.95
CA THR A 378 -18.32 -12.60 -13.54
C THR A 378 -19.63 -12.26 -14.25
N GLY A 379 -19.78 -12.71 -15.52
CA GLY A 379 -21.00 -12.52 -16.31
C GLY A 379 -22.19 -13.31 -15.78
N ALA A 380 -21.99 -14.36 -14.99
CA ALA A 380 -23.07 -15.18 -14.42
C ALA A 380 -23.70 -14.57 -13.14
N VAL A 381 -23.06 -13.56 -12.56
CA VAL A 381 -23.48 -12.93 -11.31
C VAL A 381 -24.31 -11.68 -11.58
N VAL A 382 -25.52 -11.63 -11.06
CA VAL A 382 -26.41 -10.45 -11.15
C VAL A 382 -26.51 -9.80 -9.77
N PRO A 383 -25.97 -8.58 -9.60
CA PRO A 383 -26.14 -7.85 -8.35
C PRO A 383 -27.55 -7.26 -8.25
N THR A 384 -28.26 -7.53 -7.14
CA THR A 384 -29.60 -7.01 -6.86
C THR A 384 -29.62 -6.16 -5.58
N GLY A 385 -28.74 -5.16 -5.51
CA GLY A 385 -28.55 -4.32 -4.33
C GLY A 385 -27.70 -5.01 -3.27
N SER A 386 -28.32 -5.61 -2.25
CA SER A 386 -27.62 -6.28 -1.15
C SER A 386 -27.36 -7.79 -1.38
N LYS A 387 -27.86 -8.35 -2.48
CA LYS A 387 -27.79 -9.79 -2.76
C LYS A 387 -27.28 -10.05 -4.17
N TYR A 388 -26.76 -11.26 -4.37
CA TYR A 388 -26.34 -11.75 -5.68
C TYR A 388 -27.26 -12.88 -6.13
N ILE A 389 -27.59 -12.91 -7.42
CA ILE A 389 -28.43 -13.93 -8.03
C ILE A 389 -27.68 -14.52 -9.23
N ALA A 390 -27.84 -15.84 -9.43
CA ALA A 390 -27.48 -16.53 -10.66
C ALA A 390 -28.73 -17.19 -11.25
N PHE A 391 -28.79 -17.30 -12.57
CA PHE A 391 -29.86 -18.00 -13.26
C PHE A 391 -29.41 -19.44 -13.59
N VAL A 392 -30.01 -20.44 -12.97
CA VAL A 392 -29.73 -21.86 -13.22
C VAL A 392 -30.56 -22.29 -14.42
N ASP A 393 -29.91 -22.89 -15.42
CA ASP A 393 -30.55 -23.40 -16.64
C ASP A 393 -30.99 -24.87 -16.45
N HIS A 394 -32.28 -25.09 -16.43
CA HIS A 394 -32.89 -26.44 -16.38
C HIS A 394 -33.14 -27.04 -17.77
N GLY A 395 -32.72 -26.34 -18.83
CA GLY A 395 -33.00 -26.76 -20.20
C GLY A 395 -34.37 -26.35 -20.69
N GLY A 396 -34.57 -26.42 -22.02
CA GLY A 396 -35.84 -26.05 -22.64
C GLY A 396 -36.26 -24.59 -22.47
N GLY A 397 -35.29 -23.69 -22.18
CA GLY A 397 -35.57 -22.27 -21.98
C GLY A 397 -36.10 -21.93 -20.59
N LYS A 398 -35.93 -22.79 -19.62
CA LYS A 398 -36.38 -22.61 -18.23
C LYS A 398 -35.20 -22.21 -17.36
N PHE A 399 -35.29 -21.02 -16.73
CA PHE A 399 -34.27 -20.46 -15.87
C PHE A 399 -34.80 -20.23 -14.46
N GLU A 400 -34.10 -20.74 -13.46
CA GLU A 400 -34.39 -20.53 -12.04
C GLU A 400 -33.51 -19.44 -11.46
N PRO A 401 -34.06 -18.29 -11.03
CA PRO A 401 -33.29 -17.28 -10.30
C PRO A 401 -32.98 -17.82 -8.91
N ARG A 402 -31.71 -18.01 -8.61
CA ARG A 402 -31.26 -18.54 -7.32
C ARG A 402 -30.34 -17.54 -6.64
N GLN A 403 -30.61 -17.25 -5.36
CA GLN A 403 -29.74 -16.43 -4.55
C GLN A 403 -28.44 -17.19 -4.28
N ILE A 404 -27.30 -16.50 -4.45
CA ILE A 404 -25.97 -17.03 -4.23
C ILE A 404 -25.19 -16.15 -3.28
N GLU A 405 -24.26 -16.76 -2.56
CA GLU A 405 -23.23 -16.06 -1.81
C GLU A 405 -21.91 -16.21 -2.54
N ILE A 406 -21.28 -15.08 -2.86
CA ILE A 406 -19.98 -15.04 -3.54
C ILE A 406 -18.86 -14.74 -2.55
N GLY A 407 -17.72 -15.37 -2.77
CA GLY A 407 -16.48 -15.18 -2.01
C GLY A 407 -15.45 -14.36 -2.78
N ALA A 408 -14.25 -14.91 -2.91
CA ALA A 408 -13.15 -14.27 -3.58
C ALA A 408 -13.41 -14.02 -5.07
N HIS A 409 -12.90 -12.89 -5.58
CA HIS A 409 -12.92 -12.56 -7.00
C HIS A 409 -11.49 -12.60 -7.55
N SER A 410 -11.28 -13.34 -8.62
CA SER A 410 -9.97 -13.39 -9.28
C SER A 410 -10.13 -13.49 -10.79
N GLY A 411 -9.61 -12.51 -11.52
CA GLY A 411 -9.77 -12.39 -12.97
C GLY A 411 -11.25 -12.32 -13.36
N ASP A 412 -11.70 -13.23 -14.21
CA ASP A 412 -13.08 -13.27 -14.73
C ASP A 412 -14.00 -14.17 -13.91
N TYR A 413 -13.58 -14.65 -12.73
CA TYR A 413 -14.33 -15.62 -11.93
C TYR A 413 -14.57 -15.16 -10.50
N TYR A 414 -15.78 -15.49 -10.00
CA TYR A 414 -16.13 -15.42 -8.59
C TYR A 414 -16.12 -16.82 -7.97
N GLU A 415 -15.66 -16.90 -6.74
CA GLU A 415 -15.90 -18.04 -5.87
C GLU A 415 -17.36 -18.07 -5.43
N VAL A 416 -17.98 -19.23 -5.42
CA VAL A 416 -19.33 -19.46 -4.90
C VAL A 416 -19.21 -20.14 -3.55
N VAL A 417 -19.62 -19.44 -2.50
CA VAL A 417 -19.63 -19.95 -1.12
C VAL A 417 -20.87 -20.82 -0.89
N SER A 418 -22.03 -20.37 -1.38
CA SER A 418 -23.28 -21.09 -1.25
C SER A 418 -24.27 -20.75 -2.38
N GLY A 419 -25.26 -21.63 -2.60
CA GLY A 419 -26.37 -21.43 -3.53
C GLY A 419 -26.25 -22.17 -4.85
N LEU A 420 -25.10 -22.73 -5.22
CA LEU A 420 -24.91 -23.54 -6.42
C LEU A 420 -24.20 -24.86 -6.09
N SER A 421 -24.35 -25.83 -6.95
CA SER A 421 -23.69 -27.14 -6.87
C SER A 421 -22.80 -27.40 -8.07
N GLU A 422 -21.76 -28.21 -7.88
CA GLU A 422 -20.87 -28.60 -8.98
C GLU A 422 -21.65 -29.34 -10.08
N GLY A 423 -21.42 -28.95 -11.33
CA GLY A 423 -22.10 -29.53 -12.50
C GLY A 423 -23.40 -28.84 -12.89
N GLU A 424 -23.93 -27.93 -12.08
CA GLU A 424 -25.09 -27.12 -12.48
C GLU A 424 -24.74 -26.22 -13.66
N ARG A 425 -25.71 -25.95 -14.51
CA ARG A 425 -25.54 -25.05 -15.65
C ARG A 425 -26.12 -23.69 -15.30
N VAL A 426 -25.30 -22.63 -15.41
CA VAL A 426 -25.72 -21.25 -15.12
C VAL A 426 -25.57 -20.37 -16.37
N VAL A 427 -26.41 -19.36 -16.47
CA VAL A 427 -26.34 -18.37 -17.55
C VAL A 427 -25.13 -17.47 -17.32
N SER A 428 -24.25 -17.37 -18.32
CA SER A 428 -23.02 -16.57 -18.26
C SER A 428 -23.09 -15.25 -19.04
N SER A 429 -24.12 -15.08 -19.88
CA SER A 429 -24.34 -13.81 -20.62
C SER A 429 -25.82 -13.48 -20.71
N ALA A 430 -26.12 -12.20 -21.02
CA ALA A 430 -27.49 -11.70 -21.18
C ALA A 430 -28.37 -11.79 -19.91
N ASN A 431 -27.80 -11.99 -18.74
CA ASN A 431 -28.51 -12.07 -17.47
C ASN A 431 -29.40 -10.87 -17.19
N PHE A 432 -28.96 -9.66 -17.56
CA PHE A 432 -29.75 -8.45 -17.41
C PHE A 432 -31.06 -8.51 -18.21
N LEU A 433 -31.02 -9.11 -19.41
CA LEU A 433 -32.22 -9.24 -20.24
C LEU A 433 -33.17 -10.27 -19.66
N ILE A 434 -32.66 -11.36 -19.08
CA ILE A 434 -33.48 -12.38 -18.38
C ILE A 434 -34.09 -11.78 -17.11
N ASP A 435 -33.33 -10.99 -16.34
CA ASP A 435 -33.85 -10.30 -15.15
C ASP A 435 -34.94 -9.27 -15.52
N ALA A 436 -34.71 -8.49 -16.58
CA ALA A 436 -35.70 -7.55 -17.06
C ALA A 436 -36.97 -8.21 -17.52
N GLU A 437 -36.89 -9.31 -18.25
CA GLU A 437 -38.03 -10.12 -18.68
C GLU A 437 -38.80 -10.73 -17.50
N SER A 438 -38.06 -11.26 -16.50
CA SER A 438 -38.62 -11.80 -15.25
C SER A 438 -39.42 -10.74 -14.48
N ARG A 439 -38.88 -9.54 -14.35
CA ARG A 439 -39.56 -8.41 -13.68
C ARG A 439 -40.80 -7.94 -14.42
N ILE A 440 -40.74 -7.82 -15.76
CA ILE A 440 -41.87 -7.45 -16.57
C ILE A 440 -43.00 -8.45 -16.39
N GLN A 441 -42.71 -9.76 -16.35
CA GLN A 441 -43.70 -10.81 -16.18
C GLN A 441 -44.26 -10.87 -14.76
N GLY A 442 -43.42 -10.65 -13.74
CA GLY A 442 -43.86 -10.50 -12.36
C GLY A 442 -44.91 -9.37 -12.21
N VAL A 443 -44.67 -8.25 -12.87
CA VAL A 443 -45.61 -7.11 -12.88
C VAL A 443 -46.89 -7.44 -13.67
N LEU A 444 -46.79 -8.12 -14.82
CA LEU A 444 -47.97 -8.51 -15.61
C LEU A 444 -48.88 -9.52 -14.88
N LYS A 445 -48.28 -10.43 -14.10
CA LYS A 445 -49.02 -11.39 -13.29
C LYS A 445 -49.80 -10.73 -12.14
N THR A 446 -49.21 -9.72 -11.48
CA THR A 446 -49.89 -8.92 -10.44
C THR A 446 -51.02 -8.06 -11.02
N TRP A 447 -51.00 -7.78 -12.30
CA TRP A 447 -52.12 -7.05 -12.97
C TRP A 447 -53.22 -7.97 -13.49
N GLY A 448 -52.89 -9.27 -13.77
CA GLY A 448 -53.90 -10.29 -14.22
C GLY A 448 -54.73 -10.92 -13.11
N ASP A 449 -54.27 -10.82 -11.86
CA ASP A 449 -54.93 -11.41 -10.68
C ASP A 449 -55.80 -10.40 -9.91
N GLN A 450 -56.10 -9.23 -10.44
CA GLN A 450 -57.13 -8.36 -9.85
C GLN A 450 -58.48 -8.64 -10.52
N PRO A 451 -59.51 -9.09 -9.75
CA PRO A 451 -60.86 -9.36 -10.25
C PRO A 451 -61.59 -8.10 -10.74
#